data_6a7055856d2e53ef59ecf413bbd4b013
#
_entry.id   6a7055856d2e53ef59ecf413bbd4b013
#
_cell.length_a   1.000
_cell.length_b   1.000
_cell.length_c   1.000
_cell.angle_alpha   90.00
_cell.angle_beta   90.00
_cell.angle_gamma   90.00
#
_symmetry.space_group_name_H-M   'P 1'
#
loop_
_entity.id
_entity.type
_entity.pdbx_description
1 polymer ?
#
loop_
_entity_poly.entity_id
_entity_poly.type
_entity_poly.pdbx_seq_one_letter_code
_entity_poly.pdbx_strand_id
1 'polypeptide(L)'
;MQQQSKEIKLNDAQAFFLYSLFFMLSVKIRFLRWGRGTGKSTILALAISECVKQLPRSTGVMAAQSYAQIKTRTLPSTIAGLEQLGYYKDLHYVVGKKPPKNWLWPEPYEPPLDYTNCMYWYNGAVMLFVSQDGGAASGRGLNIDWIVADEAALLDEEQFQTDVVLTNRGGSEKKAIYPDGTWKLYKDCHLHHSITLATSTPVTAKGNWIFKYEEQAKMHPEKVLFLSANAYVNYSNLGADYFENARAIMPDFLFRAEVLNERIKQVETCFYPKLDENIHCYNKSFDNVYYQQLLSDALPTCSGDADLNPLQPLIIGIDWGAHINCLTVAQDRGNEIWFIKNLFVKHPKIIDDLIEDFCKYYEAHQNKHVYFYYDPSGNNSQANSTMTYADQVCALLNKKGWTAQTMTYWNKQENHDIKHMLWNNIMNEDNEEYPNVRFNSNNCRELLISMQNAPAVQGNRQSIRKDKSSERRKGFDQAHATHFSDAADVIIVGMFQNKLGDSFIPSAEIR
;
A
#
# COMPACT_ATOMS: atom_id res chain seq x y z
N MET A 1 11.07 -20.55 -38.28
CA MET A 1 11.83 -20.49 -37.02
C MET A 1 11.26 -21.52 -36.08
N GLN A 2 12.03 -22.57 -35.75
CA GLN A 2 11.62 -23.55 -34.74
C GLN A 2 11.58 -22.82 -33.37
N GLN A 3 10.38 -22.70 -32.80
CA GLN A 3 10.22 -22.28 -31.43
C GLN A 3 10.93 -23.33 -30.54
N GLN A 4 12.07 -22.97 -29.98
CA GLN A 4 12.63 -23.73 -28.88
C GLN A 4 11.62 -23.69 -27.73
N SER A 5 11.06 -24.83 -27.38
CA SER A 5 10.19 -24.96 -26.21
C SER A 5 11.00 -24.59 -24.97
N LYS A 6 10.67 -23.48 -24.33
CA LYS A 6 11.28 -23.06 -23.08
C LYS A 6 10.58 -23.79 -21.95
N GLU A 7 11.30 -24.66 -21.27
CA GLU A 7 10.77 -25.38 -20.12
C GLU A 7 10.64 -24.41 -18.93
N ILE A 8 9.43 -24.24 -18.41
CA ILE A 8 9.16 -23.45 -17.22
C ILE A 8 8.95 -24.41 -16.06
N LYS A 9 9.81 -24.34 -15.03
CA LYS A 9 9.66 -25.10 -13.80
C LYS A 9 8.70 -24.36 -12.87
N LEU A 10 7.59 -24.98 -12.54
CA LEU A 10 6.62 -24.49 -11.58
C LEU A 10 6.95 -25.06 -10.19
N ASN A 11 6.77 -24.26 -9.15
CA ASN A 11 6.72 -24.77 -7.79
C ASN A 11 5.35 -25.41 -7.50
N ASP A 12 5.22 -26.13 -6.38
CA ASP A 12 4.00 -26.90 -6.06
C ASP A 12 2.75 -26.01 -5.98
N ALA A 13 2.85 -24.81 -5.43
CA ALA A 13 1.73 -23.87 -5.35
C ALA A 13 1.29 -23.39 -6.74
N GLN A 14 2.25 -23.09 -7.61
CA GLN A 14 1.99 -22.71 -9.00
C GLN A 14 1.39 -23.86 -9.80
N ALA A 15 1.91 -25.07 -9.62
CA ALA A 15 1.40 -26.29 -10.27
C ALA A 15 -0.05 -26.57 -9.84
N PHE A 16 -0.37 -26.43 -8.54
CA PHE A 16 -1.72 -26.60 -8.06
C PHE A 16 -2.69 -25.51 -8.56
N PHE A 17 -2.23 -24.26 -8.65
CA PHE A 17 -3.05 -23.21 -9.29
C PHE A 17 -3.34 -23.54 -10.75
N LEU A 18 -2.32 -23.96 -11.51
CA LEU A 18 -2.47 -24.39 -12.90
C LEU A 18 -3.49 -25.55 -13.00
N TYR A 19 -3.35 -26.56 -12.15
CA TYR A 19 -4.34 -27.64 -12.05
C TYR A 19 -5.76 -27.09 -11.81
N SER A 20 -5.92 -26.16 -10.88
CA SER A 20 -7.22 -25.57 -10.57
C SER A 20 -7.82 -24.82 -11.77
N LEU A 21 -6.97 -24.18 -12.57
CA LEU A 21 -7.40 -23.40 -13.73
C LEU A 21 -7.99 -24.30 -14.84
N PHE A 22 -7.43 -25.50 -15.02
CA PHE A 22 -7.82 -26.40 -16.12
C PHE A 22 -8.79 -27.51 -15.70
N PHE A 23 -8.82 -27.91 -14.43
CA PHE A 23 -9.59 -29.07 -13.99
C PHE A 23 -10.68 -28.75 -12.97
N MET A 24 -10.61 -27.63 -12.24
CA MET A 24 -11.65 -27.21 -11.30
C MET A 24 -12.59 -26.20 -11.99
N LEU A 25 -13.37 -26.68 -12.95
CA LEU A 25 -14.15 -25.82 -13.88
C LEU A 25 -15.32 -25.08 -13.22
N SER A 26 -15.82 -25.53 -12.08
CA SER A 26 -16.89 -24.86 -11.32
C SER A 26 -16.38 -23.70 -10.48
N VAL A 27 -15.07 -23.67 -10.16
CA VAL A 27 -14.46 -22.63 -9.36
C VAL A 27 -14.41 -21.31 -10.14
N LYS A 28 -15.08 -20.29 -9.62
CA LYS A 28 -15.11 -18.95 -10.21
C LYS A 28 -14.17 -17.98 -9.50
N ILE A 29 -13.94 -18.15 -8.21
CA ILE A 29 -13.08 -17.28 -7.41
C ILE A 29 -11.85 -18.08 -6.98
N ARG A 30 -10.68 -17.58 -7.34
CA ARG A 30 -9.38 -18.11 -6.93
C ARG A 30 -8.64 -17.05 -6.13
N PHE A 31 -8.48 -17.29 -4.85
CA PHE A 31 -7.80 -16.38 -3.94
C PHE A 31 -6.44 -16.97 -3.53
N LEU A 32 -5.34 -16.26 -3.85
CA LEU A 32 -3.97 -16.67 -3.60
C LEU A 32 -3.38 -15.83 -2.47
N ARG A 33 -3.45 -16.31 -1.23
CA ARG A 33 -2.72 -15.72 -0.12
C ARG A 33 -1.34 -16.34 -0.06
N TRP A 34 -0.40 -15.77 -0.80
CA TRP A 34 0.94 -16.30 -0.98
C TRP A 34 1.99 -15.29 -0.49
N GLY A 35 3.02 -15.78 0.22
CA GLY A 35 4.13 -14.96 0.68
C GLY A 35 4.94 -14.32 -0.47
N ARG A 36 5.75 -13.34 -0.16
CA ARG A 36 6.69 -12.74 -1.13
C ARG A 36 7.67 -13.79 -1.62
N GLY A 37 7.98 -13.75 -2.91
CA GLY A 37 8.91 -14.70 -3.52
C GLY A 37 8.26 -16.02 -3.99
N THR A 38 6.97 -16.28 -3.75
CA THR A 38 6.28 -17.50 -4.22
C THR A 38 6.04 -17.56 -5.72
N GLY A 39 6.20 -16.43 -6.44
CA GLY A 39 5.93 -16.35 -7.89
C GLY A 39 4.48 -15.98 -8.23
N LYS A 40 3.78 -15.21 -7.37
CA LYS A 40 2.41 -14.69 -7.60
C LYS A 40 2.25 -14.03 -8.96
N SER A 41 3.15 -13.12 -9.33
CA SER A 41 3.04 -12.34 -10.56
C SER A 41 3.08 -13.20 -11.83
N THR A 42 3.88 -14.27 -11.84
CA THR A 42 3.91 -15.24 -12.96
C THR A 42 2.56 -15.96 -13.09
N ILE A 43 1.95 -16.30 -11.96
CA ILE A 43 0.64 -16.98 -11.95
C ILE A 43 -0.49 -16.04 -12.34
N LEU A 44 -0.45 -14.77 -11.96
CA LEU A 44 -1.40 -13.77 -12.46
C LEU A 44 -1.26 -13.57 -13.96
N ALA A 45 -0.03 -13.52 -14.49
CA ALA A 45 0.21 -13.47 -15.93
C ALA A 45 -0.38 -14.70 -16.66
N LEU A 46 -0.25 -15.89 -16.08
CA LEU A 46 -0.88 -17.11 -16.60
C LEU A 46 -2.41 -17.00 -16.58
N ALA A 47 -3.01 -16.57 -15.47
CA ALA A 47 -4.47 -16.39 -15.38
C ALA A 47 -4.99 -15.41 -16.44
N ILE A 48 -4.29 -14.28 -16.62
CA ILE A 48 -4.61 -13.28 -17.65
C ILE A 48 -4.52 -13.91 -19.04
N SER A 49 -3.41 -14.58 -19.36
CA SER A 49 -3.20 -15.17 -20.69
C SER A 49 -4.25 -16.23 -21.02
N GLU A 50 -4.68 -17.03 -20.05
CA GLU A 50 -5.74 -18.02 -20.26
C GLU A 50 -7.12 -17.36 -20.42
N CYS A 51 -7.45 -16.31 -19.66
CA CYS A 51 -8.67 -15.53 -19.89
C CYS A 51 -8.69 -14.93 -21.29
N VAL A 52 -7.60 -14.30 -21.71
CA VAL A 52 -7.46 -13.72 -23.06
C VAL A 52 -7.61 -14.79 -24.14
N LYS A 53 -6.92 -15.92 -24.00
CA LYS A 53 -6.94 -17.01 -24.96
C LYS A 53 -8.31 -17.67 -25.11
N GLN A 54 -8.99 -17.91 -23.99
CA GLN A 54 -10.29 -18.61 -23.98
C GLN A 54 -11.49 -17.70 -24.22
N LEU A 55 -11.32 -16.37 -24.04
CA LEU A 55 -12.36 -15.37 -24.23
C LEU A 55 -11.87 -14.26 -25.19
N PRO A 56 -11.63 -14.58 -26.49
CA PRO A 56 -11.28 -13.57 -27.50
C PRO A 56 -12.30 -12.44 -27.52
N ARG A 57 -11.84 -11.19 -27.60
CA ARG A 57 -12.64 -9.96 -27.63
C ARG A 57 -13.32 -9.62 -26.29
N SER A 58 -12.94 -10.29 -25.18
CA SER A 58 -13.45 -10.01 -23.84
C SER A 58 -12.91 -8.71 -23.28
N THR A 59 -13.62 -8.19 -22.26
CA THR A 59 -13.18 -7.10 -21.42
C THR A 59 -12.90 -7.62 -20.04
N GLY A 60 -11.64 -7.60 -19.61
CA GLY A 60 -11.21 -7.92 -18.25
C GLY A 60 -10.82 -6.69 -17.46
N VAL A 61 -10.63 -6.85 -16.17
CA VAL A 61 -10.14 -5.80 -15.27
C VAL A 61 -8.93 -6.28 -14.48
N MET A 62 -7.89 -5.43 -14.42
CA MET A 62 -6.84 -5.49 -13.40
C MET A 62 -7.13 -4.41 -12.37
N ALA A 63 -7.54 -4.84 -11.16
CA ALA A 63 -7.85 -3.95 -10.06
C ALA A 63 -6.65 -3.79 -9.11
N ALA A 64 -6.41 -2.56 -8.64
CA ALA A 64 -5.46 -2.26 -7.60
C ALA A 64 -5.89 -1.02 -6.80
N GLN A 65 -5.21 -0.75 -5.70
CA GLN A 65 -5.47 0.40 -4.86
C GLN A 65 -5.22 1.71 -5.63
N SER A 66 -4.12 1.78 -6.42
CA SER A 66 -3.78 2.98 -7.20
C SER A 66 -3.27 2.63 -8.60
N TYR A 67 -3.43 3.58 -9.55
CA TYR A 67 -2.81 3.46 -10.88
C TYR A 67 -1.29 3.40 -10.80
N ALA A 68 -0.68 4.11 -9.83
CA ALA A 68 0.75 4.03 -9.58
C ALA A 68 1.17 2.61 -9.25
N GLN A 69 0.45 1.92 -8.36
CA GLN A 69 0.71 0.53 -8.02
C GLN A 69 0.64 -0.37 -9.26
N ILE A 70 -0.41 -0.20 -10.09
CA ILE A 70 -0.52 -0.98 -11.33
C ILE A 70 0.71 -0.74 -12.21
N LYS A 71 1.04 0.51 -12.50
CA LYS A 71 2.05 0.88 -13.49
C LYS A 71 3.49 0.63 -13.05
N THR A 72 3.77 0.80 -11.74
CA THR A 72 5.15 0.70 -11.23
C THR A 72 5.49 -0.67 -10.63
N ARG A 73 4.49 -1.48 -10.25
CA ARG A 73 4.72 -2.76 -9.57
C ARG A 73 4.04 -3.93 -10.27
N THR A 74 2.70 -3.90 -10.39
CA THR A 74 1.94 -5.04 -10.90
C THR A 74 2.16 -5.26 -12.39
N LEU A 75 2.07 -4.22 -13.20
CA LEU A 75 2.21 -4.34 -14.66
C LEU A 75 3.62 -4.76 -15.10
N PRO A 76 4.74 -4.20 -14.60
CA PRO A 76 6.07 -4.67 -14.95
C PRO A 76 6.29 -6.15 -14.63
N SER A 77 5.86 -6.61 -13.46
CA SER A 77 5.97 -8.03 -13.08
C SER A 77 5.03 -8.94 -13.87
N THR A 78 3.83 -8.46 -14.24
CA THR A 78 2.92 -9.16 -15.14
C THR A 78 3.51 -9.29 -16.54
N ILE A 79 4.10 -8.23 -17.07
CA ILE A 79 4.80 -8.24 -18.38
C ILE A 79 5.94 -9.26 -18.38
N ALA A 80 6.78 -9.25 -17.34
CA ALA A 80 7.85 -10.23 -17.22
C ALA A 80 7.33 -11.67 -17.17
N GLY A 81 6.20 -11.91 -16.47
CA GLY A 81 5.52 -13.20 -16.45
C GLY A 81 4.95 -13.59 -17.83
N LEU A 82 4.35 -12.66 -18.55
CA LEU A 82 3.84 -12.87 -19.90
C LEU A 82 4.96 -13.22 -20.89
N GLU A 83 6.11 -12.55 -20.80
CA GLU A 83 7.28 -12.85 -21.63
C GLU A 83 7.83 -14.26 -21.39
N GLN A 84 7.81 -14.73 -20.13
CA GLN A 84 8.15 -16.11 -19.81
C GLN A 84 7.19 -17.11 -20.47
N LEU A 85 5.91 -16.73 -20.60
CA LEU A 85 4.87 -17.52 -21.27
C LEU A 85 4.88 -17.38 -22.82
N GLY A 86 5.80 -16.57 -23.37
CA GLY A 86 5.93 -16.35 -24.80
C GLY A 86 5.07 -15.23 -25.38
N TYR A 87 4.46 -14.39 -24.55
CA TYR A 87 3.71 -13.22 -24.98
C TYR A 87 4.56 -11.96 -24.87
N TYR A 88 4.79 -11.27 -25.98
CA TYR A 88 5.67 -10.10 -26.05
C TYR A 88 4.89 -8.85 -26.39
N LYS A 89 5.25 -7.74 -25.73
CA LYS A 89 4.72 -6.40 -26.01
C LYS A 89 4.98 -6.01 -27.46
N ASP A 90 4.04 -5.26 -28.04
CA ASP A 90 4.05 -4.81 -29.44
C ASP A 90 4.07 -5.95 -30.50
N LEU A 91 3.88 -7.20 -30.07
CA LEU A 91 3.65 -8.37 -30.91
C LEU A 91 2.32 -9.06 -30.58
N HIS A 92 2.06 -9.32 -29.31
CA HIS A 92 0.87 -10.00 -28.84
C HIS A 92 -0.10 -9.07 -28.11
N TYR A 93 0.39 -7.97 -27.57
CA TYR A 93 -0.42 -6.95 -26.91
C TYR A 93 0.26 -5.57 -26.97
N VAL A 94 -0.55 -4.52 -26.78
CA VAL A 94 -0.09 -3.14 -26.57
C VAL A 94 -0.60 -2.63 -25.23
N VAL A 95 0.11 -1.67 -24.63
CA VAL A 95 -0.25 -1.07 -23.34
C VAL A 95 -0.39 0.44 -23.52
N GLY A 96 -1.46 1.02 -22.97
CA GLY A 96 -1.66 2.46 -22.92
C GLY A 96 -1.95 3.11 -24.27
N LYS A 97 -2.29 2.34 -25.27
CA LYS A 97 -2.58 2.84 -26.64
C LYS A 97 -3.47 1.88 -27.42
N LYS A 98 -4.19 2.40 -28.43
CA LYS A 98 -4.90 1.57 -29.40
C LYS A 98 -3.87 0.88 -30.33
N PRO A 99 -4.08 -0.39 -30.72
CA PRO A 99 -3.20 -1.05 -31.70
C PRO A 99 -3.22 -0.30 -33.04
N PRO A 100 -2.11 -0.32 -33.80
CA PRO A 100 -2.07 0.25 -35.15
C PRO A 100 -3.11 -0.41 -36.06
N LYS A 101 -3.82 0.38 -36.85
CA LYS A 101 -4.90 -0.12 -37.73
C LYS A 101 -4.44 -1.19 -38.70
N ASN A 102 -3.20 -1.13 -39.16
CA ASN A 102 -2.61 -2.11 -40.10
C ASN A 102 -2.36 -3.49 -39.48
N TRP A 103 -2.47 -3.65 -38.13
CA TRP A 103 -2.37 -4.97 -37.50
C TRP A 103 -3.65 -5.80 -37.65
N LEU A 104 -4.77 -5.18 -38.03
CA LEU A 104 -6.06 -5.82 -38.23
C LEU A 104 -6.55 -6.66 -37.06
N TRP A 105 -6.16 -6.29 -35.85
CA TRP A 105 -6.65 -6.94 -34.64
C TRP A 105 -8.14 -6.69 -34.47
N PRO A 106 -8.93 -7.72 -34.10
CA PRO A 106 -10.37 -7.54 -33.89
C PRO A 106 -10.66 -6.59 -32.71
N GLU A 107 -11.73 -5.84 -32.80
CA GLU A 107 -12.15 -4.98 -31.70
C GLU A 107 -12.82 -5.79 -30.59
N PRO A 108 -12.66 -5.40 -29.31
CA PRO A 108 -13.40 -6.00 -28.20
C PRO A 108 -14.91 -5.84 -28.40
N TYR A 109 -15.71 -6.68 -27.75
CA TYR A 109 -17.17 -6.52 -27.81
C TYR A 109 -17.63 -5.19 -27.17
N GLU A 110 -16.88 -4.75 -26.15
CA GLU A 110 -17.10 -3.46 -25.47
C GLU A 110 -15.79 -2.67 -25.48
N PRO A 111 -15.53 -1.91 -26.57
CA PRO A 111 -14.29 -1.15 -26.70
C PRO A 111 -14.23 -0.02 -25.67
N PRO A 112 -13.07 0.20 -25.00
CA PRO A 112 -12.91 1.31 -24.10
C PRO A 112 -12.96 2.64 -24.88
N LEU A 113 -13.51 3.68 -24.24
CA LEU A 113 -13.50 5.04 -24.79
C LEU A 113 -12.07 5.63 -24.77
N ASP A 114 -11.28 5.27 -23.77
CA ASP A 114 -9.90 5.68 -23.59
C ASP A 114 -8.99 4.44 -23.44
N TYR A 115 -7.91 4.40 -24.20
CA TYR A 115 -6.95 3.30 -24.23
C TYR A 115 -5.73 3.54 -23.34
N THR A 116 -5.61 4.66 -22.65
CA THR A 116 -4.44 5.00 -21.80
C THR A 116 -4.28 4.09 -20.59
N ASN A 117 -5.39 3.56 -20.08
CA ASN A 117 -5.40 2.66 -18.92
C ASN A 117 -5.87 1.27 -19.29
N CYS A 118 -5.26 0.67 -20.32
CA CYS A 118 -5.57 -0.71 -20.70
C CYS A 118 -4.37 -1.44 -21.31
N MET A 119 -4.50 -2.76 -21.37
CA MET A 119 -3.69 -3.66 -22.18
C MET A 119 -4.61 -4.29 -23.24
N TYR A 120 -4.30 -4.09 -24.52
CA TYR A 120 -5.08 -4.58 -25.66
C TYR A 120 -4.35 -5.72 -26.33
N TRP A 121 -5.03 -6.83 -26.61
CA TRP A 121 -4.45 -8.08 -27.11
C TRP A 121 -4.79 -8.35 -28.56
N TYR A 122 -3.92 -9.13 -29.24
CA TYR A 122 -4.00 -9.49 -30.66
C TYR A 122 -5.33 -10.13 -31.08
N ASN A 123 -6.04 -10.77 -30.15
CA ASN A 123 -7.33 -11.41 -30.42
C ASN A 123 -8.54 -10.52 -30.03
N GLY A 124 -8.30 -9.24 -29.79
CA GLY A 124 -9.33 -8.26 -29.44
C GLY A 124 -9.73 -8.24 -27.97
N ALA A 125 -9.16 -9.08 -27.13
CA ALA A 125 -9.38 -8.95 -25.69
C ALA A 125 -8.74 -7.66 -25.17
N VAL A 126 -9.35 -7.04 -24.17
CA VAL A 126 -8.83 -5.85 -23.50
C VAL A 126 -8.89 -6.04 -22.00
N MET A 127 -7.82 -5.67 -21.30
CA MET A 127 -7.76 -5.62 -19.85
C MET A 127 -7.66 -4.16 -19.40
N LEU A 128 -8.69 -3.68 -18.73
CA LEU A 128 -8.77 -2.32 -18.19
C LEU A 128 -8.04 -2.26 -16.85
N PHE A 129 -7.32 -1.19 -16.60
CA PHE A 129 -6.74 -0.89 -15.30
C PHE A 129 -7.72 -0.07 -14.50
N VAL A 130 -8.13 -0.57 -13.33
CA VAL A 130 -9.09 0.08 -12.43
C VAL A 130 -8.41 0.33 -11.09
N SER A 131 -8.47 1.57 -10.63
CA SER A 131 -7.90 2.03 -9.38
C SER A 131 -8.98 2.50 -8.43
N GLN A 132 -8.86 2.17 -7.15
CA GLN A 132 -9.78 2.67 -6.12
C GLN A 132 -9.54 4.14 -5.77
N ASP A 133 -8.31 4.64 -5.88
CA ASP A 133 -7.99 6.06 -5.65
C ASP A 133 -8.66 6.99 -6.67
N GLY A 134 -9.18 6.43 -7.74
CA GLY A 134 -9.80 7.12 -8.85
C GLY A 134 -11.14 7.82 -8.58
N GLY A 135 -11.56 7.90 -7.33
CA GLY A 135 -12.89 8.41 -6.97
C GLY A 135 -14.02 7.41 -7.30
N ALA A 136 -15.21 7.67 -6.81
CA ALA A 136 -16.37 6.78 -6.80
C ALA A 136 -16.88 6.27 -8.17
N ALA A 137 -16.14 6.43 -9.26
CA ALA A 137 -16.63 6.15 -10.61
C ALA A 137 -15.71 5.25 -11.45
N SER A 138 -14.52 4.87 -11.00
CA SER A 138 -13.52 4.27 -11.91
C SER A 138 -13.89 2.88 -12.45
N GLY A 139 -14.77 2.16 -11.79
CA GLY A 139 -15.25 0.84 -12.25
C GLY A 139 -16.75 0.78 -12.57
N ARG A 140 -17.56 1.66 -11.98
CA ARG A 140 -19.03 1.63 -12.13
C ARG A 140 -19.46 1.83 -13.58
N GLY A 141 -20.42 1.02 -14.01
CA GLY A 141 -20.96 1.11 -15.38
C GLY A 141 -20.24 0.24 -16.41
N LEU A 142 -19.12 -0.40 -16.06
CA LEU A 142 -18.49 -1.39 -16.93
C LEU A 142 -19.33 -2.67 -17.00
N ASN A 143 -19.15 -3.42 -18.10
CA ASN A 143 -19.60 -4.80 -18.24
C ASN A 143 -18.37 -5.64 -18.55
N ILE A 144 -17.83 -6.31 -17.55
CA ILE A 144 -16.58 -7.05 -17.68
C ILE A 144 -16.83 -8.56 -17.63
N ASP A 145 -15.88 -9.31 -18.18
CA ASP A 145 -15.98 -10.74 -18.36
C ASP A 145 -15.08 -11.52 -17.38
N TRP A 146 -14.08 -10.87 -16.78
CA TRP A 146 -13.17 -11.46 -15.79
C TRP A 146 -12.39 -10.39 -15.00
N ILE A 147 -11.91 -10.76 -13.81
CA ILE A 147 -11.19 -9.86 -12.88
C ILE A 147 -9.90 -10.51 -12.42
N VAL A 148 -8.82 -9.72 -12.37
CA VAL A 148 -7.59 -10.04 -11.64
C VAL A 148 -7.22 -8.89 -10.72
N ALA A 149 -6.64 -9.19 -9.55
CA ALA A 149 -6.04 -8.19 -8.69
C ALA A 149 -4.78 -8.74 -8.02
N ASP A 150 -3.73 -7.91 -8.00
CA ASP A 150 -2.53 -8.16 -7.22
C ASP A 150 -2.55 -7.28 -5.97
N GLU A 151 -1.95 -7.77 -4.88
CA GLU A 151 -1.99 -7.13 -3.56
C GLU A 151 -3.41 -6.80 -3.10
N ALA A 152 -4.34 -7.75 -3.28
CA ALA A 152 -5.75 -7.58 -3.00
C ALA A 152 -6.05 -7.11 -1.56
N ALA A 153 -5.24 -7.48 -0.57
CA ALA A 153 -5.40 -7.03 0.81
C ALA A 153 -5.27 -5.50 1.00
N LEU A 154 -4.71 -4.79 0.02
CA LEU A 154 -4.63 -3.32 0.05
C LEU A 154 -5.92 -2.65 -0.43
N LEU A 155 -6.80 -3.40 -1.11
CA LEU A 155 -8.06 -2.88 -1.60
C LEU A 155 -9.02 -2.61 -0.44
N ASP A 156 -9.85 -1.59 -0.59
CA ASP A 156 -11.04 -1.41 0.23
C ASP A 156 -12.10 -2.43 -0.18
N GLU A 157 -12.59 -3.21 0.77
CA GLU A 157 -13.53 -4.32 0.49
C GLU A 157 -14.82 -3.83 -0.13
N GLU A 158 -15.47 -2.84 0.47
CA GLU A 158 -16.77 -2.35 0.04
C GLU A 158 -16.70 -1.76 -1.36
N GLN A 159 -15.70 -0.91 -1.59
CA GLN A 159 -15.49 -0.31 -2.90
C GLN A 159 -15.12 -1.36 -3.95
N PHE A 160 -14.29 -2.35 -3.62
CA PHE A 160 -13.96 -3.44 -4.55
C PHE A 160 -15.19 -4.25 -4.95
N GLN A 161 -16.04 -4.57 -3.99
CA GLN A 161 -17.29 -5.30 -4.26
C GLN A 161 -18.23 -4.50 -5.14
N THR A 162 -18.47 -3.22 -4.80
CA THR A 162 -19.48 -2.38 -5.49
C THR A 162 -19.00 -1.90 -6.86
N ASP A 163 -17.73 -1.53 -7.00
CA ASP A 163 -17.24 -0.85 -8.20
C ASP A 163 -16.58 -1.80 -9.21
N VAL A 164 -16.12 -2.98 -8.75
CA VAL A 164 -15.44 -3.94 -9.61
C VAL A 164 -16.19 -5.27 -9.70
N VAL A 165 -16.48 -5.94 -8.58
CA VAL A 165 -17.08 -7.28 -8.61
C VAL A 165 -18.48 -7.27 -9.22
N LEU A 166 -19.34 -6.30 -8.86
CA LEU A 166 -20.69 -6.17 -9.42
C LEU A 166 -20.70 -5.81 -10.92
N THR A 167 -19.58 -5.36 -11.47
CA THR A 167 -19.46 -5.10 -12.92
C THR A 167 -19.05 -6.33 -13.73
N ASN A 168 -18.71 -7.45 -13.07
CA ASN A 168 -18.39 -8.74 -13.69
C ASN A 168 -19.68 -9.45 -14.19
N ARG A 169 -20.33 -8.80 -15.14
CA ARG A 169 -21.65 -9.16 -15.70
C ARG A 169 -21.67 -9.08 -17.24
N GLY A 170 -20.53 -9.29 -17.89
CA GLY A 170 -20.42 -9.31 -19.35
C GLY A 170 -21.37 -10.32 -20.00
N GLY A 171 -21.74 -10.06 -21.22
CA GLY A 171 -22.81 -10.82 -21.91
C GLY A 171 -22.45 -12.29 -22.13
N SER A 172 -23.23 -13.20 -21.57
CA SER A 172 -23.04 -14.66 -21.62
C SER A 172 -23.20 -15.26 -23.02
N GLU A 173 -23.95 -14.59 -23.90
CA GLU A 173 -24.20 -15.05 -25.30
C GLU A 173 -23.14 -14.54 -26.30
N LYS A 174 -22.09 -13.86 -25.85
CA LYS A 174 -20.94 -13.49 -26.68
C LYS A 174 -20.25 -14.75 -27.22
N LYS A 175 -19.77 -14.71 -28.46
CA LYS A 175 -19.07 -15.83 -29.10
C LYS A 175 -17.55 -15.67 -28.96
N ALA A 176 -16.90 -16.64 -28.35
CA ALA A 176 -15.46 -16.83 -28.42
C ALA A 176 -15.14 -17.52 -29.76
N ILE A 177 -14.59 -16.76 -30.72
CA ILE A 177 -14.18 -17.28 -32.03
C ILE A 177 -12.68 -17.49 -32.00
N TYR A 178 -12.22 -18.70 -32.31
CA TYR A 178 -10.80 -19.08 -32.26
C TYR A 178 -10.15 -19.02 -33.66
N PRO A 179 -8.82 -19.00 -33.75
CA PRO A 179 -8.09 -18.90 -35.01
C PRO A 179 -8.35 -20.06 -35.99
N ASP A 180 -8.74 -21.23 -35.47
CA ASP A 180 -9.11 -22.40 -36.27
C ASP A 180 -10.54 -22.35 -36.83
N GLY A 181 -11.27 -21.24 -36.58
CA GLY A 181 -12.66 -21.06 -36.99
C GLY A 181 -13.68 -21.70 -36.05
N THR A 182 -13.27 -22.44 -35.01
CA THR A 182 -14.18 -22.96 -34.01
C THR A 182 -14.69 -21.85 -33.11
N TRP A 183 -15.83 -22.08 -32.46
CA TRP A 183 -16.37 -21.09 -31.53
C TRP A 183 -17.17 -21.76 -30.41
N LYS A 184 -17.29 -21.07 -29.29
CA LYS A 184 -18.20 -21.41 -28.19
C LYS A 184 -18.83 -20.14 -27.61
N LEU A 185 -19.92 -20.26 -26.84
CA LEU A 185 -20.47 -19.15 -26.11
C LEU A 185 -19.63 -18.88 -24.86
N TYR A 186 -19.61 -17.62 -24.41
CA TYR A 186 -18.89 -17.26 -23.16
C TYR A 186 -19.42 -18.00 -21.95
N LYS A 187 -20.75 -18.24 -21.86
CA LYS A 187 -21.34 -19.05 -20.79
C LYS A 187 -20.77 -20.46 -20.67
N ASP A 188 -20.29 -21.02 -21.78
CA ASP A 188 -19.69 -22.36 -21.84
C ASP A 188 -18.20 -22.35 -21.47
N CYS A 189 -17.62 -21.15 -21.22
CA CYS A 189 -16.27 -21.01 -20.75
C CYS A 189 -16.24 -20.85 -19.22
N HIS A 190 -15.52 -21.71 -18.53
CA HIS A 190 -15.41 -21.66 -17.07
C HIS A 190 -14.68 -20.40 -16.56
N LEU A 191 -13.87 -19.75 -17.40
CA LEU A 191 -13.19 -18.49 -17.04
C LEU A 191 -14.07 -17.25 -17.21
N HIS A 192 -15.23 -17.37 -17.86
CA HIS A 192 -16.18 -16.27 -17.92
C HIS A 192 -16.73 -15.97 -16.52
N HIS A 193 -16.67 -14.72 -16.12
CA HIS A 193 -16.95 -14.22 -14.77
C HIS A 193 -16.01 -14.76 -13.67
N SER A 194 -14.80 -15.21 -14.04
CA SER A 194 -13.80 -15.60 -13.06
C SER A 194 -13.18 -14.39 -12.36
N ILE A 195 -12.74 -14.62 -11.11
CA ILE A 195 -12.04 -13.66 -10.28
C ILE A 195 -10.78 -14.33 -9.74
N THR A 196 -9.61 -13.76 -10.03
CA THR A 196 -8.34 -14.24 -9.50
C THR A 196 -7.67 -13.13 -8.70
N LEU A 197 -7.54 -13.32 -7.40
CA LEU A 197 -6.99 -12.38 -6.45
C LEU A 197 -5.70 -12.94 -5.86
N ALA A 198 -4.67 -12.11 -5.76
CA ALA A 198 -3.41 -12.49 -5.14
C ALA A 198 -2.96 -11.44 -4.12
N THR A 199 -2.38 -11.88 -3.02
CA THR A 199 -1.82 -11.00 -1.99
C THR A 199 -0.90 -11.79 -1.05
N SER A 200 -0.07 -11.10 -0.27
CA SER A 200 0.51 -11.66 0.95
C SER A 200 -0.45 -11.53 2.14
N THR A 201 -0.10 -12.13 3.27
CA THR A 201 -0.86 -11.92 4.52
C THR A 201 -0.84 -10.44 4.89
N PRO A 202 -2.02 -9.82 5.14
CA PRO A 202 -2.08 -8.43 5.53
C PRO A 202 -1.41 -8.21 6.90
N VAL A 203 -0.70 -7.10 7.00
CA VAL A 203 -0.07 -6.66 8.25
C VAL A 203 -0.93 -5.66 9.02
N THR A 204 -2.00 -5.17 8.42
CA THR A 204 -2.97 -4.24 9.00
C THR A 204 -4.37 -4.86 9.03
N ALA A 205 -5.19 -4.39 9.96
CA ALA A 205 -6.56 -4.89 10.14
C ALA A 205 -7.44 -4.67 8.89
N LYS A 206 -7.19 -3.58 8.15
CA LYS A 206 -7.92 -3.24 6.91
C LYS A 206 -7.88 -4.38 5.88
N GLY A 207 -6.77 -5.10 5.79
CA GLY A 207 -6.62 -6.23 4.87
C GLY A 207 -7.31 -7.52 5.32
N ASN A 208 -7.85 -7.60 6.53
CA ASN A 208 -8.39 -8.84 7.09
C ASN A 208 -9.65 -9.36 6.39
N TRP A 209 -10.31 -8.55 5.56
CA TRP A 209 -11.46 -8.97 4.76
C TRP A 209 -11.15 -10.17 3.85
N ILE A 210 -9.89 -10.37 3.47
CA ILE A 210 -9.48 -11.52 2.65
C ILE A 210 -9.79 -12.86 3.32
N PHE A 211 -9.79 -12.92 4.65
CA PHE A 211 -10.09 -14.15 5.39
C PHE A 211 -11.56 -14.58 5.28
N LYS A 212 -12.47 -13.68 4.86
CA LYS A 212 -13.84 -14.06 4.49
C LYS A 212 -13.87 -15.05 3.32
N TYR A 213 -12.93 -14.90 2.37
CA TYR A 213 -12.79 -15.86 1.26
C TYR A 213 -12.23 -17.21 1.71
N GLU A 214 -11.40 -17.25 2.75
CA GLU A 214 -10.95 -18.51 3.36
C GLU A 214 -12.13 -19.26 3.96
N GLU A 215 -13.03 -18.57 4.66
CA GLU A 215 -14.26 -19.18 5.20
C GLU A 215 -15.24 -19.58 4.08
N GLN A 216 -15.41 -18.74 3.06
CA GLN A 216 -16.24 -19.09 1.90
C GLN A 216 -15.72 -20.33 1.16
N ALA A 217 -14.39 -20.48 1.04
CA ALA A 217 -13.81 -21.67 0.42
C ALA A 217 -14.06 -22.96 1.22
N LYS A 218 -14.16 -22.87 2.56
CA LYS A 218 -14.56 -24.02 3.40
C LYS A 218 -16.04 -24.39 3.22
N MET A 219 -16.90 -23.37 3.08
CA MET A 219 -18.34 -23.56 2.92
C MET A 219 -18.74 -23.95 1.49
N HIS A 220 -18.05 -23.40 0.49
CA HIS A 220 -18.36 -23.53 -0.93
C HIS A 220 -17.12 -23.84 -1.78
N PRO A 221 -16.44 -24.98 -1.53
CA PRO A 221 -15.19 -25.33 -2.22
C PRO A 221 -15.38 -25.53 -3.74
N GLU A 222 -16.61 -25.78 -4.18
CA GLU A 222 -16.95 -25.89 -5.59
C GLU A 222 -16.95 -24.52 -6.34
N LYS A 223 -17.04 -23.40 -5.61
CA LYS A 223 -17.11 -22.05 -6.19
C LYS A 223 -15.89 -21.21 -5.88
N VAL A 224 -15.33 -21.39 -4.69
CA VAL A 224 -14.22 -20.57 -4.17
C VAL A 224 -13.06 -21.46 -3.81
N LEU A 225 -11.90 -21.15 -4.35
CA LEU A 225 -10.63 -21.77 -4.00
C LEU A 225 -9.75 -20.74 -3.27
N PHE A 226 -9.34 -21.07 -2.07
CA PHE A 226 -8.40 -20.26 -1.29
C PHE A 226 -7.11 -21.04 -1.10
N LEU A 227 -6.02 -20.54 -1.70
CA LEU A 227 -4.72 -21.18 -1.66
C LEU A 227 -3.75 -20.35 -0.80
N SER A 228 -3.12 -21.02 0.16
CA SER A 228 -2.11 -20.43 1.03
C SER A 228 -0.75 -21.08 0.76
N ALA A 229 0.29 -20.25 0.55
CA ALA A 229 1.66 -20.73 0.39
C ALA A 229 2.66 -19.73 0.97
N ASN A 230 3.71 -20.22 1.61
CA ASN A 230 4.85 -19.41 2.03
C ASN A 230 5.96 -19.41 0.97
N ALA A 231 6.97 -18.56 1.15
CA ALA A 231 8.06 -18.43 0.20
C ALA A 231 8.91 -19.70 0.03
N TYR A 232 8.91 -20.61 1.00
CA TYR A 232 9.71 -21.85 0.95
C TYR A 232 9.28 -22.79 -0.19
N VAL A 233 8.04 -22.69 -0.69
CA VAL A 233 7.64 -23.45 -1.89
C VAL A 233 8.48 -23.12 -3.12
N ASN A 234 9.15 -21.96 -3.12
CA ASN A 234 10.00 -21.48 -4.20
C ASN A 234 11.50 -21.46 -3.81
N TYR A 235 11.87 -22.23 -2.80
CA TYR A 235 13.24 -22.27 -2.25
C TYR A 235 14.30 -22.56 -3.32
N SER A 236 14.00 -23.45 -4.26
CA SER A 236 14.92 -23.83 -5.34
C SER A 236 15.33 -22.65 -6.23
N ASN A 237 14.47 -21.64 -6.37
CA ASN A 237 14.74 -20.45 -7.17
C ASN A 237 15.28 -19.28 -6.32
N LEU A 238 14.88 -19.18 -5.05
CA LEU A 238 15.25 -18.08 -4.16
C LEU A 238 16.61 -18.29 -3.48
N GLY A 239 16.95 -19.54 -3.12
CA GLY A 239 18.15 -19.88 -2.38
C GLY A 239 18.08 -19.51 -0.89
N ALA A 240 19.05 -20.01 -0.10
CA ALA A 240 19.15 -19.74 1.33
C ALA A 240 19.33 -18.24 1.62
N ASP A 241 20.18 -17.58 0.85
CA ASP A 241 20.56 -16.18 1.04
C ASP A 241 19.35 -15.24 1.03
N TYR A 242 18.32 -15.54 0.22
CA TYR A 242 17.07 -14.75 0.22
C TYR A 242 16.40 -14.75 1.59
N PHE A 243 16.26 -15.92 2.22
CA PHE A 243 15.61 -16.06 3.51
C PHE A 243 16.43 -15.48 4.65
N GLU A 244 17.75 -15.67 4.62
CA GLU A 244 18.68 -15.11 5.60
C GLU A 244 18.68 -13.59 5.54
N ASN A 245 18.80 -13.01 4.34
CA ASN A 245 18.74 -11.58 4.13
C ASN A 245 17.38 -11.00 4.52
N ALA A 246 16.27 -11.63 4.09
CA ALA A 246 14.93 -11.18 4.46
C ALA A 246 14.74 -11.19 5.98
N ARG A 247 15.20 -12.24 6.67
CA ARG A 247 15.11 -12.33 8.13
C ARG A 247 16.01 -11.31 8.84
N ALA A 248 17.16 -10.96 8.25
CA ALA A 248 18.07 -9.98 8.82
C ALA A 248 17.55 -8.55 8.72
N ILE A 249 16.85 -8.21 7.62
CA ILE A 249 16.41 -6.84 7.33
C ILE A 249 14.94 -6.55 7.70
N MET A 250 14.09 -7.58 7.84
CA MET A 250 12.67 -7.41 8.17
C MET A 250 12.40 -7.58 9.65
N PRO A 251 11.41 -6.83 10.22
CA PRO A 251 10.80 -7.17 11.50
C PRO A 251 10.31 -8.62 11.52
N ASP A 252 10.41 -9.29 12.66
CA ASP A 252 9.95 -10.68 12.78
C ASP A 252 8.48 -10.83 12.35
N PHE A 253 7.60 -9.94 12.82
CA PHE A 253 6.18 -9.97 12.43
C PHE A 253 5.99 -9.78 10.91
N LEU A 254 6.79 -8.91 10.29
CA LEU A 254 6.69 -8.65 8.86
C LEU A 254 7.25 -9.83 8.05
N PHE A 255 8.37 -10.41 8.49
CA PHE A 255 8.90 -11.65 7.91
C PHE A 255 7.89 -12.80 7.98
N ARG A 256 7.25 -12.96 9.14
CA ARG A 256 6.20 -13.96 9.36
C ARG A 256 4.97 -13.73 8.47
N ALA A 257 4.52 -12.48 8.34
CA ALA A 257 3.38 -12.15 7.48
C ALA A 257 3.71 -12.27 5.99
N GLU A 258 4.77 -11.59 5.54
CA GLU A 258 5.01 -11.41 4.12
C GLU A 258 5.80 -12.56 3.49
N VAL A 259 6.71 -13.22 4.23
CA VAL A 259 7.54 -14.32 3.72
C VAL A 259 6.96 -15.68 4.12
N LEU A 260 6.69 -15.88 5.41
CA LEU A 260 6.11 -17.13 5.92
C LEU A 260 4.60 -17.21 5.70
N ASN A 261 3.97 -16.09 5.31
CA ASN A 261 2.54 -16.01 5.05
C ASN A 261 1.67 -16.40 6.27
N GLU A 262 2.19 -16.14 7.48
CA GLU A 262 1.49 -16.43 8.71
C GLU A 262 0.44 -15.35 9.01
N ARG A 263 -0.70 -15.76 9.52
CA ARG A 263 -1.71 -14.81 10.02
C ARG A 263 -1.22 -14.20 11.33
N ILE A 264 -0.99 -12.89 11.32
CA ILE A 264 -0.56 -12.17 12.52
C ILE A 264 -1.78 -11.93 13.40
N LYS A 265 -1.72 -12.37 14.64
CA LYS A 265 -2.64 -11.90 15.67
C LYS A 265 -2.19 -10.49 16.08
N GLN A 266 -3.13 -9.57 16.22
CA GLN A 266 -2.83 -8.25 16.79
C GLN A 266 -2.07 -8.42 18.10
N VAL A 267 -1.09 -7.54 18.35
CA VAL A 267 -0.32 -7.55 19.58
C VAL A 267 -1.29 -7.26 20.73
N GLU A 268 -1.49 -8.22 21.63
CA GLU A 268 -2.45 -8.11 22.75
C GLU A 268 -2.15 -6.90 23.67
N THR A 269 -0.91 -6.39 23.62
CA THR A 269 -0.43 -5.23 24.37
C THR A 269 0.17 -4.19 23.42
N CYS A 270 -0.67 -3.55 22.61
CA CYS A 270 -0.25 -2.48 21.72
C CYS A 270 -0.20 -1.14 22.48
N PHE A 271 0.78 -0.28 22.14
CA PHE A 271 0.88 1.06 22.72
C PHE A 271 -0.24 2.00 22.27
N TYR A 272 -0.87 1.72 21.11
CA TYR A 272 -2.01 2.46 20.57
C TYR A 272 -3.25 1.56 20.45
N PRO A 273 -3.83 1.10 21.60
CA PRO A 273 -4.85 0.05 21.60
C PRO A 273 -6.19 0.50 21.00
N LYS A 274 -6.43 1.81 20.88
CA LYS A 274 -7.66 2.40 20.36
C LYS A 274 -7.59 2.70 18.85
N LEU A 275 -6.45 2.45 18.19
CA LEU A 275 -6.33 2.66 16.75
C LEU A 275 -7.19 1.62 16.01
N ASP A 276 -8.27 2.08 15.39
CA ASP A 276 -9.13 1.31 14.50
C ASP A 276 -9.06 1.91 13.08
N GLU A 277 -8.60 1.12 12.13
CA GLU A 277 -8.46 1.59 10.74
C GLU A 277 -9.80 1.91 10.08
N ASN A 278 -10.89 1.27 10.48
CA ASN A 278 -12.21 1.55 9.92
C ASN A 278 -12.76 2.92 10.35
N ILE A 279 -12.30 3.42 11.51
CA ILE A 279 -12.70 4.72 12.06
C ILE A 279 -11.69 5.79 11.68
N HIS A 280 -10.39 5.51 11.91
CA HIS A 280 -9.33 6.50 11.87
C HIS A 280 -8.63 6.63 10.51
N CYS A 281 -8.87 5.69 9.56
CA CYS A 281 -8.19 5.72 8.28
C CYS A 281 -9.12 6.06 7.12
N TYR A 282 -8.57 6.75 6.14
CA TYR A 282 -9.23 7.06 4.87
C TYR A 282 -8.28 6.80 3.70
N ASN A 283 -8.85 6.74 2.50
CA ASN A 283 -8.12 6.41 1.29
C ASN A 283 -8.40 7.46 0.20
N LYS A 284 -7.76 8.64 0.28
CA LYS A 284 -7.86 9.73 -0.70
C LYS A 284 -6.46 10.22 -1.02
N SER A 285 -5.71 9.43 -1.79
CA SER A 285 -4.29 9.72 -2.00
C SER A 285 -3.98 10.50 -3.25
N PHE A 286 -4.81 10.44 -4.31
CA PHE A 286 -4.41 10.97 -5.60
C PHE A 286 -5.60 11.50 -6.40
N ASP A 287 -5.38 12.62 -7.09
CA ASP A 287 -6.27 13.11 -8.14
C ASP A 287 -6.01 12.31 -9.44
N ASN A 288 -7.02 11.60 -9.92
CA ASN A 288 -6.92 10.79 -11.13
C ASN A 288 -6.55 11.56 -12.39
N VAL A 289 -7.04 12.79 -12.52
CA VAL A 289 -6.77 13.63 -13.69
C VAL A 289 -5.27 13.96 -13.75
N TYR A 290 -4.70 14.28 -12.60
CA TYR A 290 -3.27 14.54 -12.47
C TYR A 290 -2.44 13.29 -12.75
N TYR A 291 -2.87 12.13 -12.27
CA TYR A 291 -2.17 10.87 -12.52
C TYR A 291 -2.18 10.45 -13.98
N GLN A 292 -3.25 10.73 -14.70
CA GLN A 292 -3.32 10.48 -16.14
C GLN A 292 -2.34 11.38 -16.92
N GLN A 293 -2.06 12.59 -16.41
CA GLN A 293 -1.08 13.50 -16.99
C GLN A 293 0.38 13.12 -16.63
N LEU A 294 0.60 12.49 -15.48
CA LEU A 294 1.91 12.04 -14.98
C LEU A 294 2.47 10.78 -15.64
N LEU A 295 1.90 10.30 -16.72
CA LEU A 295 2.42 9.16 -17.50
C LEU A 295 3.77 9.44 -18.21
N SER A 296 4.31 10.64 -18.08
CA SER A 296 5.70 10.98 -18.34
C SER A 296 6.50 10.87 -17.03
N ASP A 297 7.74 10.46 -17.06
CA ASP A 297 8.72 10.18 -16.00
C ASP A 297 8.84 11.17 -14.81
N ALA A 298 7.82 11.97 -14.52
CA ALA A 298 7.80 12.95 -13.45
C ALA A 298 7.56 12.31 -12.09
N LEU A 299 8.34 12.69 -11.09
CA LEU A 299 8.15 12.29 -9.69
C LEU A 299 6.80 12.80 -9.15
N PRO A 300 6.08 12.01 -8.33
CA PRO A 300 4.83 12.44 -7.73
C PRO A 300 5.05 13.68 -6.83
N THR A 301 4.10 14.62 -6.91
CA THR A 301 4.07 15.84 -6.09
C THR A 301 2.73 15.95 -5.37
N CYS A 302 2.63 16.86 -4.41
CA CYS A 302 1.41 17.13 -3.65
C CYS A 302 0.23 17.62 -4.51
N SER A 303 0.45 18.01 -5.75
CA SER A 303 -0.64 18.39 -6.68
C SER A 303 -1.57 17.23 -6.99
N GLY A 304 -1.13 15.98 -6.77
CA GLY A 304 -1.95 14.79 -6.92
C GLY A 304 -2.71 14.38 -5.66
N ASP A 305 -2.51 15.06 -4.54
CA ASP A 305 -3.10 14.68 -3.26
C ASP A 305 -4.49 15.31 -3.09
N ALA A 306 -5.54 14.50 -3.19
CA ALA A 306 -6.92 14.94 -3.04
C ALA A 306 -7.31 15.31 -1.59
N ASP A 307 -6.47 14.93 -0.63
CA ASP A 307 -6.67 15.19 0.81
C ASP A 307 -5.91 16.41 1.32
N LEU A 308 -5.12 17.08 0.48
CA LEU A 308 -4.34 18.25 0.85
C LEU A 308 -5.16 19.53 0.66
N ASN A 309 -5.25 20.37 1.70
CA ASN A 309 -5.72 21.75 1.56
C ASN A 309 -4.51 22.67 1.26
N PRO A 310 -4.36 23.19 0.04
CA PRO A 310 -3.17 23.95 -0.34
C PRO A 310 -3.07 25.32 0.34
N LEU A 311 -4.16 25.82 0.95
CA LEU A 311 -4.21 27.12 1.62
C LEU A 311 -3.91 27.06 3.12
N GLN A 312 -3.94 25.86 3.71
CA GLN A 312 -3.64 25.67 5.12
C GLN A 312 -2.14 25.39 5.35
N PRO A 313 -1.56 25.82 6.49
CA PRO A 313 -0.19 25.47 6.83
C PRO A 313 -0.03 23.95 7.00
N LEU A 314 1.20 23.48 6.85
CA LEU A 314 1.55 22.10 7.16
C LEU A 314 2.05 21.99 8.59
N ILE A 315 1.78 20.86 9.21
CA ILE A 315 2.33 20.44 10.50
C ILE A 315 3.31 19.30 10.20
N ILE A 316 4.54 19.42 10.70
CA ILE A 316 5.53 18.35 10.57
C ILE A 316 6.04 17.91 11.92
N GLY A 317 6.19 16.58 12.07
CA GLY A 317 6.91 15.95 13.18
C GLY A 317 8.10 15.18 12.66
N ILE A 318 9.24 15.33 13.31
CA ILE A 318 10.49 14.66 12.92
C ILE A 318 11.00 13.81 14.10
N ASP A 319 11.38 12.57 13.77
CA ASP A 319 12.18 11.70 14.62
C ASP A 319 13.59 11.54 14.03
N TRP A 320 14.59 11.73 14.90
CA TRP A 320 16.01 11.77 14.55
C TRP A 320 16.65 10.42 14.80
N GLY A 321 16.93 9.68 13.75
CA GLY A 321 17.57 8.37 13.87
C GLY A 321 18.96 8.33 13.22
N ALA A 322 19.87 7.56 13.80
CA ALA A 322 21.21 7.37 13.24
C ALA A 322 21.19 6.64 11.87
N HIS A 323 20.17 5.82 11.62
CA HIS A 323 20.04 5.00 10.41
C HIS A 323 18.93 5.46 9.49
N ILE A 324 17.97 6.20 10.01
CA ILE A 324 16.81 6.73 9.28
C ILE A 324 16.41 8.06 9.91
N ASN A 325 16.02 9.03 9.08
CA ASN A 325 15.34 10.23 9.50
C ASN A 325 13.91 10.17 8.96
N CYS A 326 12.93 10.30 9.85
CA CYS A 326 11.51 10.19 9.52
C CYS A 326 10.81 11.52 9.73
N LEU A 327 9.92 11.86 8.79
CA LEU A 327 9.07 13.04 8.84
C LEU A 327 7.63 12.63 8.58
N THR A 328 6.72 13.03 9.47
CA THR A 328 5.29 12.87 9.30
C THR A 328 4.65 14.23 9.06
N VAL A 329 3.76 14.31 8.06
CA VAL A 329 3.05 15.54 7.69
C VAL A 329 1.60 15.42 8.07
N ALA A 330 1.06 16.46 8.72
CA ALA A 330 -0.35 16.58 9.07
C ALA A 330 -0.90 17.97 8.73
N GLN A 331 -2.22 18.08 8.72
CA GLN A 331 -2.95 19.35 8.66
C GLN A 331 -4.01 19.40 9.77
N ASP A 332 -4.12 20.55 10.43
CA ASP A 332 -5.19 20.86 11.37
C ASP A 332 -6.41 21.37 10.59
N ARG A 333 -7.54 20.69 10.71
CA ARG A 333 -8.82 21.05 10.09
C ARG A 333 -9.89 21.50 11.09
N GLY A 334 -9.44 21.96 12.26
CA GLY A 334 -10.27 22.40 13.36
C GLY A 334 -10.71 21.22 14.22
N ASN A 335 -11.75 20.50 13.83
CA ASN A 335 -12.23 19.33 14.58
C ASN A 335 -11.49 18.04 14.27
N GLU A 336 -10.58 18.05 13.29
CA GLU A 336 -9.83 16.87 12.87
C GLU A 336 -8.35 17.22 12.59
N ILE A 337 -7.45 16.32 12.98
CA ILE A 337 -6.05 16.35 12.57
C ILE A 337 -5.84 15.25 11.52
N TRP A 338 -5.48 15.65 10.31
CA TRP A 338 -5.26 14.73 9.21
C TRP A 338 -3.78 14.48 9.01
N PHE A 339 -3.33 13.24 9.25
CA PHE A 339 -2.02 12.76 8.88
C PHE A 339 -2.06 12.35 7.40
N ILE A 340 -1.37 13.12 6.57
CA ILE A 340 -1.53 13.06 5.11
C ILE A 340 -0.37 12.39 4.39
N LYS A 341 0.85 12.42 4.98
CA LYS A 341 2.02 11.80 4.34
C LYS A 341 3.15 11.52 5.30
N ASN A 342 3.88 10.44 4.99
CA ASN A 342 5.17 10.11 5.58
C ASN A 342 6.28 10.26 4.55
N LEU A 343 7.41 10.82 4.97
CA LEU A 343 8.64 10.89 4.21
C LEU A 343 9.80 10.36 5.07
N PHE A 344 10.78 9.74 4.45
CA PHE A 344 11.97 9.29 5.15
C PHE A 344 13.16 9.14 4.21
N VAL A 345 14.33 9.22 4.79
CA VAL A 345 15.60 8.89 4.14
C VAL A 345 16.41 7.94 5.02
N LYS A 346 17.11 7.01 4.39
CA LYS A 346 17.99 6.05 5.06
C LYS A 346 19.44 6.41 4.78
N HIS A 347 20.33 6.10 5.75
CA HIS A 347 21.76 6.21 5.52
C HIS A 347 22.18 5.58 4.16
N PRO A 348 23.02 6.23 3.32
CA PRO A 348 23.86 7.39 3.65
C PRO A 348 23.19 8.78 3.49
N LYS A 349 21.92 8.85 3.10
CA LYS A 349 21.18 10.11 3.07
C LYS A 349 20.97 10.66 4.47
N ILE A 350 20.99 11.98 4.60
CA ILE A 350 20.90 12.72 5.86
C ILE A 350 19.62 13.57 5.93
N ILE A 351 19.49 14.34 7.01
CA ILE A 351 18.32 15.20 7.23
C ILE A 351 18.14 16.24 6.11
N ASP A 352 19.22 16.73 5.51
CA ASP A 352 19.16 17.70 4.41
C ASP A 352 18.44 17.10 3.20
N ASP A 353 18.72 15.83 2.88
CA ASP A 353 18.03 15.11 1.80
C ASP A 353 16.54 14.93 2.10
N LEU A 354 16.17 14.66 3.36
CA LEU A 354 14.77 14.52 3.78
C LEU A 354 14.00 15.83 3.59
N ILE A 355 14.61 16.96 4.02
CA ILE A 355 14.00 18.29 3.86
C ILE A 355 13.94 18.69 2.38
N GLU A 356 14.93 18.30 1.58
CA GLU A 356 14.87 18.50 0.14
C GLU A 356 13.74 17.72 -0.51
N ASP A 357 13.56 16.45 -0.16
CA ASP A 357 12.47 15.59 -0.64
C ASP A 357 11.11 16.15 -0.21
N PHE A 358 10.98 16.66 1.02
CA PHE A 358 9.77 17.37 1.49
C PHE A 358 9.49 18.61 0.64
N CYS A 359 10.48 19.48 0.43
CA CYS A 359 10.32 20.72 -0.33
C CYS A 359 9.95 20.44 -1.80
N LYS A 360 10.54 19.44 -2.42
CA LYS A 360 10.21 19.01 -3.79
C LYS A 360 8.79 18.50 -3.87
N TYR A 361 8.40 17.62 -2.94
CA TYR A 361 7.05 17.04 -2.93
C TYR A 361 5.97 18.12 -2.78
N TYR A 362 6.17 19.06 -1.85
CA TYR A 362 5.24 20.15 -1.54
C TYR A 362 5.54 21.46 -2.31
N GLU A 363 6.27 21.38 -3.43
CA GLU A 363 6.60 22.56 -4.24
C GLU A 363 5.35 23.34 -4.68
N ALA A 364 4.29 22.65 -5.08
CA ALA A 364 3.02 23.23 -5.52
C ALA A 364 2.11 23.69 -4.37
N HIS A 365 2.46 23.41 -3.10
CA HIS A 365 1.66 23.85 -1.95
C HIS A 365 1.71 25.36 -1.80
N GLN A 366 0.55 26.03 -1.70
CA GLN A 366 0.47 27.48 -1.75
C GLN A 366 0.89 28.14 -0.43
N ASN A 367 0.42 27.59 0.70
CA ASN A 367 0.79 28.12 2.02
C ASN A 367 2.15 27.57 2.46
N LYS A 368 3.19 28.40 2.34
CA LYS A 368 4.56 28.00 2.70
C LYS A 368 4.88 28.12 4.20
N HIS A 369 3.88 28.05 5.07
CA HIS A 369 4.08 28.04 6.52
C HIS A 369 4.06 26.61 7.06
N VAL A 370 5.02 26.28 7.95
CA VAL A 370 5.20 24.97 8.58
C VAL A 370 5.28 25.14 10.09
N TYR A 371 4.39 24.44 10.82
CA TYR A 371 4.51 24.22 12.24
C TYR A 371 5.37 22.98 12.48
N PHE A 372 6.53 23.18 13.09
CA PHE A 372 7.55 22.15 13.25
C PHE A 372 7.61 21.65 14.69
N TYR A 373 7.24 20.38 14.89
CA TYR A 373 7.30 19.66 16.17
C TYR A 373 8.48 18.68 16.16
N TYR A 374 9.20 18.62 17.27
CA TYR A 374 10.32 17.69 17.44
C TYR A 374 10.54 17.38 18.91
N ASP A 375 11.20 16.27 19.22
CA ASP A 375 11.57 15.92 20.58
C ASP A 375 12.82 16.71 21.07
N PRO A 376 13.13 16.73 22.36
CA PRO A 376 14.26 17.49 22.89
C PRO A 376 15.63 17.14 22.29
N SER A 377 15.78 15.99 21.65
CA SER A 377 17.02 15.62 20.97
C SER A 377 17.34 16.55 19.80
N GLY A 378 16.33 17.19 19.21
CA GLY A 378 16.49 18.23 18.20
C GLY A 378 17.24 19.48 18.69
N ASN A 379 17.35 19.70 19.99
CA ASN A 379 18.14 20.76 20.59
C ASN A 379 19.64 20.43 20.71
N ASN A 380 20.02 19.18 20.41
CA ASN A 380 21.43 18.81 20.38
C ASN A 380 22.10 19.34 19.09
N SER A 381 23.39 19.60 19.18
CA SER A 381 24.24 19.96 18.03
C SER A 381 25.30 18.89 17.80
N GLN A 382 25.81 18.82 16.57
CA GLN A 382 26.99 18.03 16.28
C GLN A 382 28.22 18.67 16.94
N ALA A 383 29.23 17.87 17.29
CA ALA A 383 30.45 18.31 17.98
C ALA A 383 31.23 19.42 17.24
N ASN A 384 31.01 19.53 15.93
CA ASN A 384 31.67 20.52 15.04
C ASN A 384 30.72 21.62 14.54
N SER A 385 29.51 21.73 15.11
CA SER A 385 28.52 22.73 14.71
C SER A 385 27.93 23.43 15.96
N THR A 386 27.69 24.74 15.84
CA THR A 386 26.94 25.51 16.85
C THR A 386 25.42 25.45 16.61
N MET A 387 24.96 24.99 15.41
CA MET A 387 23.56 24.85 15.10
C MET A 387 23.00 23.56 15.69
N THR A 388 21.82 23.63 16.25
CA THR A 388 21.05 22.45 16.66
C THR A 388 20.46 21.74 15.44
N TYR A 389 20.03 20.50 15.60
CA TYR A 389 19.33 19.80 14.50
C TYR A 389 18.03 20.53 14.10
N ALA A 390 17.31 21.09 15.05
CA ALA A 390 16.12 21.87 14.76
C ALA A 390 16.43 23.15 13.99
N ASP A 391 17.51 23.86 14.37
CA ASP A 391 17.97 25.05 13.62
C ASP A 391 18.37 24.71 12.18
N GLN A 392 19.03 23.57 11.99
CA GLN A 392 19.39 23.08 10.65
C GLN A 392 18.15 22.87 9.78
N VAL A 393 17.12 22.19 10.30
CA VAL A 393 15.84 21.99 9.59
C VAL A 393 15.18 23.32 9.24
N CYS A 394 15.09 24.25 10.20
CA CYS A 394 14.52 25.59 9.97
C CYS A 394 15.29 26.35 8.90
N ALA A 395 16.62 26.32 8.95
CA ALA A 395 17.47 27.01 7.97
C ALA A 395 17.28 26.44 6.55
N LEU A 396 17.18 25.10 6.42
CA LEU A 396 16.93 24.44 5.15
C LEU A 396 15.56 24.77 4.58
N LEU A 397 14.50 24.72 5.39
CA LEU A 397 13.15 25.11 5.00
C LEU A 397 13.10 26.57 4.55
N ASN A 398 13.66 27.47 5.34
CA ASN A 398 13.72 28.91 5.01
C ASN A 398 14.47 29.17 3.70
N LYS A 399 15.58 28.47 3.47
CA LYS A 399 16.35 28.54 2.21
C LYS A 399 15.53 28.13 0.99
N LYS A 400 14.55 27.23 1.16
CA LYS A 400 13.65 26.75 0.11
C LYS A 400 12.33 27.54 0.03
N GLY A 401 12.22 28.68 0.73
CA GLY A 401 11.07 29.58 0.68
C GLY A 401 9.92 29.21 1.62
N TRP A 402 10.13 28.30 2.57
CA TRP A 402 9.19 27.99 3.62
C TRP A 402 9.44 28.86 4.86
N THR A 403 8.40 29.13 5.62
CA THR A 403 8.50 29.77 6.94
C THR A 403 8.27 28.72 8.00
N ALA A 404 9.33 28.28 8.66
CA ALA A 404 9.24 27.27 9.70
C ALA A 404 9.09 27.92 11.09
N GLN A 405 8.05 27.53 11.82
CA GLN A 405 7.83 27.92 13.21
C GLN A 405 7.97 26.69 14.11
N THR A 406 8.96 26.72 15.01
CA THR A 406 9.16 25.68 16.01
C THR A 406 8.08 25.73 17.08
N MET A 407 7.50 24.58 17.40
CA MET A 407 6.36 24.44 18.32
C MET A 407 6.69 23.59 19.56
N THR A 408 7.96 23.31 19.80
CA THR A 408 8.43 22.50 20.92
C THR A 408 8.56 23.35 22.18
N TYR A 409 7.94 22.93 23.28
CA TYR A 409 7.82 23.73 24.52
C TYR A 409 8.54 23.11 25.72
N TRP A 410 9.22 21.98 25.58
CA TRP A 410 9.84 21.28 26.72
C TRP A 410 11.32 20.99 26.51
N ASN A 411 12.02 20.98 27.64
CA ASN A 411 13.46 20.69 27.68
C ASN A 411 13.77 19.24 28.12
N LYS A 412 12.76 18.40 28.31
CA LYS A 412 12.92 17.00 28.74
C LYS A 412 12.07 16.08 27.87
N GLN A 413 12.56 14.86 27.69
CA GLN A 413 11.82 13.82 26.97
C GLN A 413 10.51 13.52 27.71
N GLU A 414 9.39 13.48 26.95
CA GLU A 414 8.09 13.24 27.53
C GLU A 414 7.96 11.84 28.11
N ASN A 415 7.07 11.74 29.10
CA ASN A 415 6.69 10.46 29.67
C ASN A 415 5.84 9.66 28.64
N HIS A 416 6.17 8.40 28.44
CA HIS A 416 5.39 7.49 27.59
C HIS A 416 3.93 7.35 28.06
N ASP A 417 3.64 7.49 29.35
CA ASP A 417 2.27 7.48 29.89
C ASP A 417 1.43 8.63 29.33
N ILE A 418 2.03 9.83 29.21
CA ILE A 418 1.37 11.00 28.61
C ILE A 418 1.03 10.73 27.15
N LYS A 419 1.98 10.19 26.36
CA LYS A 419 1.76 9.81 24.97
C LYS A 419 0.63 8.81 24.84
N HIS A 420 0.68 7.73 25.62
CA HIS A 420 -0.32 6.67 25.62
C HIS A 420 -1.72 7.21 25.96
N MET A 421 -1.81 8.05 26.99
CA MET A 421 -3.09 8.61 27.45
C MET A 421 -3.67 9.60 26.41
N LEU A 422 -2.86 10.49 25.84
CA LEU A 422 -3.31 11.43 24.82
C LEU A 422 -3.85 10.69 23.59
N TRP A 423 -3.12 9.71 23.07
CA TRP A 423 -3.58 8.92 21.95
C TRP A 423 -4.87 8.16 22.23
N ASN A 424 -5.01 7.58 23.44
CA ASN A 424 -6.25 6.90 23.83
C ASN A 424 -7.43 7.85 23.90
N ASN A 425 -7.25 9.06 24.46
CA ASN A 425 -8.32 10.06 24.55
C ASN A 425 -8.74 10.57 23.17
N ILE A 426 -7.78 10.83 22.27
CA ILE A 426 -8.03 11.32 20.93
C ILE A 426 -8.70 10.23 20.07
N MET A 427 -8.20 8.99 20.11
CA MET A 427 -8.72 7.88 19.30
C MET A 427 -10.03 7.30 19.82
N ASN A 428 -10.45 7.62 21.02
CA ASN A 428 -11.72 7.16 21.54
C ASN A 428 -12.91 7.97 20.98
N GLU A 429 -12.64 9.17 20.46
CA GLU A 429 -13.60 10.08 19.80
C GLU A 429 -14.83 10.46 20.64
N ASP A 430 -14.81 10.22 21.95
CA ASP A 430 -15.90 10.51 22.88
C ASP A 430 -15.69 11.80 23.68
N ASN A 431 -14.57 12.49 23.49
CA ASN A 431 -14.20 13.69 24.20
C ASN A 431 -14.08 14.90 23.24
N GLU A 432 -15.04 15.81 23.28
CA GLU A 432 -15.08 17.03 22.46
C GLU A 432 -13.90 17.99 22.73
N GLU A 433 -13.12 17.80 23.78
CA GLU A 433 -11.93 18.60 24.05
C GLU A 433 -10.78 18.33 23.08
N TYR A 434 -10.77 17.16 22.42
CA TYR A 434 -9.75 16.76 21.46
C TYR A 434 -10.32 16.66 20.06
N PRO A 435 -9.59 17.06 19.02
CA PRO A 435 -9.99 16.79 17.65
C PRO A 435 -9.86 15.29 17.34
N ASN A 436 -10.66 14.82 16.43
CA ASN A 436 -10.51 13.47 15.87
C ASN A 436 -9.23 13.38 15.02
N VAL A 437 -8.63 12.19 14.94
CA VAL A 437 -7.47 11.97 14.07
C VAL A 437 -7.87 11.13 12.85
N ARG A 438 -7.28 11.48 11.71
CA ARG A 438 -7.48 10.73 10.46
C ARG A 438 -6.13 10.46 9.81
N PHE A 439 -5.95 9.25 9.31
CA PHE A 439 -4.71 8.82 8.66
C PHE A 439 -4.98 8.45 7.21
N ASN A 440 -4.19 8.99 6.30
CA ASN A 440 -4.18 8.52 4.92
C ASN A 440 -3.55 7.12 4.86
N SER A 441 -4.35 6.09 4.61
CA SER A 441 -3.90 4.69 4.66
C SER A 441 -2.81 4.35 3.63
N ASN A 442 -2.70 5.12 2.55
CA ASN A 442 -1.70 4.90 1.50
C ASN A 442 -0.40 5.65 1.79
N ASN A 443 -0.53 6.95 2.06
CA ASN A 443 0.62 7.83 2.22
C ASN A 443 1.24 7.76 3.63
N CYS A 444 0.50 7.22 4.63
CA CYS A 444 0.95 7.03 6.02
C CYS A 444 1.07 5.55 6.41
N ARG A 445 1.32 4.67 5.43
CA ARG A 445 1.40 3.22 5.67
C ARG A 445 2.45 2.86 6.72
N GLU A 446 3.64 3.44 6.65
CA GLU A 446 4.73 3.18 7.58
C GLU A 446 4.37 3.63 9.01
N LEU A 447 3.67 4.76 9.14
CA LEU A 447 3.14 5.24 10.42
C LEU A 447 2.12 4.26 11.01
N LEU A 448 1.16 3.82 10.21
CA LEU A 448 0.15 2.86 10.65
C LEU A 448 0.77 1.53 11.07
N ILE A 449 1.74 1.01 10.30
CA ILE A 449 2.49 -0.19 10.66
C ILE A 449 3.23 0.03 11.98
N SER A 450 3.92 1.17 12.13
CA SER A 450 4.65 1.53 13.35
C SER A 450 3.73 1.59 14.58
N MET A 451 2.56 2.22 14.44
CA MET A 451 1.60 2.35 15.55
C MET A 451 0.95 1.02 15.93
N GLN A 452 0.48 0.24 14.96
CA GLN A 452 -0.21 -1.04 15.21
C GLN A 452 0.69 -2.12 15.80
N ASN A 453 1.98 -2.04 15.51
CA ASN A 453 2.96 -3.02 15.93
C ASN A 453 3.93 -2.50 17.01
N ALA A 454 3.66 -1.32 17.60
CA ALA A 454 4.40 -0.81 18.74
C ALA A 454 3.99 -1.55 20.01
N PRO A 455 4.86 -2.40 20.61
CA PRO A 455 4.49 -3.11 21.83
C PRO A 455 4.43 -2.13 23.02
N ALA A 456 3.46 -2.34 23.90
CA ALA A 456 3.43 -1.71 25.21
C ALA A 456 4.12 -2.65 26.22
N VAL A 457 5.08 -2.12 26.97
CA VAL A 457 5.73 -2.84 28.07
C VAL A 457 5.46 -2.14 29.38
N GLN A 458 5.30 -2.92 30.42
CA GLN A 458 5.10 -2.36 31.76
C GLN A 458 6.44 -1.82 32.28
N GLY A 459 6.47 -0.53 32.55
CA GLY A 459 7.60 0.13 33.20
C GLY A 459 7.52 0.06 34.73
N ASN A 460 8.42 0.74 35.42
CA ASN A 460 8.40 0.86 36.86
C ASN A 460 7.12 1.58 37.34
N ARG A 461 6.55 1.18 38.44
CA ARG A 461 5.36 1.82 39.08
C ARG A 461 4.09 1.78 38.16
N GLN A 462 3.87 0.67 37.47
CA GLN A 462 2.71 0.48 36.57
C GLN A 462 2.65 1.45 35.36
N SER A 463 3.74 2.15 35.03
CA SER A 463 3.81 2.98 33.86
C SER A 463 3.77 2.13 32.57
N ILE A 464 3.16 2.68 31.51
CA ILE A 464 3.13 2.04 30.19
C ILE A 464 4.22 2.67 29.33
N ARG A 465 5.08 1.84 28.74
CA ARG A 465 6.15 2.30 27.86
C ARG A 465 6.04 1.67 26.47
N LYS A 466 6.36 2.44 25.46
CA LYS A 466 6.56 1.92 24.10
C LYS A 466 7.89 1.17 24.04
N ASP A 467 7.87 -0.08 23.61
CA ASP A 467 9.10 -0.85 23.37
C ASP A 467 9.79 -0.36 22.10
N LYS A 468 11.01 0.15 22.25
CA LYS A 468 11.87 0.65 21.19
C LYS A 468 13.01 -0.32 20.84
N SER A 469 12.92 -1.58 21.25
CA SER A 469 13.97 -2.57 21.01
C SER A 469 14.25 -2.79 19.51
N SER A 470 13.23 -2.61 18.65
CA SER A 470 13.34 -2.69 17.20
C SER A 470 14.32 -1.67 16.60
N GLU A 471 14.42 -0.46 17.18
CA GLU A 471 15.30 0.62 16.68
C GLU A 471 16.80 0.29 16.84
N ARG A 472 17.14 -0.58 17.81
CA ARG A 472 18.53 -0.94 18.12
C ARG A 472 19.01 -2.21 17.43
N ARG A 473 18.13 -2.89 16.71
CA ARG A 473 18.43 -4.19 16.09
C ARG A 473 19.22 -3.99 14.79
N LYS A 474 20.48 -4.41 14.76
CA LYS A 474 21.31 -4.36 13.54
C LYS A 474 20.67 -5.19 12.42
N GLY A 475 20.69 -4.66 11.21
CA GLY A 475 20.10 -5.31 10.03
C GLY A 475 18.59 -5.22 9.92
N PHE A 476 17.90 -4.52 10.84
CA PHE A 476 16.47 -4.32 10.83
C PHE A 476 16.09 -3.10 9.97
N ASP A 477 15.07 -3.24 9.13
CA ASP A 477 14.57 -2.09 8.36
C ASP A 477 13.93 -1.05 9.28
N GLN A 478 14.64 0.03 9.52
CA GLN A 478 14.22 1.10 10.43
C GLN A 478 12.93 1.82 9.99
N ALA A 479 12.53 1.73 8.72
CA ALA A 479 11.24 2.25 8.26
C ALA A 479 10.03 1.53 8.87
N HIS A 480 10.24 0.34 9.44
CA HIS A 480 9.21 -0.45 10.11
C HIS A 480 9.33 -0.45 11.65
N ALA A 481 10.31 0.27 12.18
CA ALA A 481 10.48 0.46 13.63
C ALA A 481 9.54 1.56 14.17
N THR A 482 9.75 1.96 15.41
CA THR A 482 8.88 2.93 16.10
C THR A 482 9.11 4.40 15.71
N HIS A 483 10.04 4.69 14.81
CA HIS A 483 10.40 6.04 14.40
C HIS A 483 9.22 6.87 13.88
N PHE A 484 8.37 6.30 13.02
CA PHE A 484 7.21 7.03 12.49
C PHE A 484 6.16 7.31 13.53
N SER A 485 5.93 6.37 14.47
CA SER A 485 5.02 6.62 15.58
C SER A 485 5.58 7.66 16.53
N ASP A 486 6.91 7.77 16.69
CA ASP A 486 7.53 8.83 17.48
C ASP A 486 7.43 10.20 16.80
N ALA A 487 7.59 10.26 15.47
CA ALA A 487 7.35 11.48 14.70
C ALA A 487 5.89 11.98 14.78
N ALA A 488 4.91 11.08 14.92
CA ALA A 488 3.51 11.45 15.17
C ALA A 488 3.27 11.84 16.63
N ASP A 489 3.92 11.13 17.58
CA ASP A 489 3.82 11.44 19.02
C ASP A 489 4.21 12.89 19.32
N VAL A 490 5.30 13.39 18.72
CA VAL A 490 5.75 14.77 18.99
C VAL A 490 4.73 15.82 18.52
N ILE A 491 3.98 15.55 17.46
CA ILE A 491 2.90 16.42 17.01
C ILE A 491 1.78 16.43 18.06
N ILE A 492 1.27 15.28 18.41
CA ILE A 492 0.10 15.15 19.31
C ILE A 492 0.43 15.66 20.71
N VAL A 493 1.58 15.30 21.24
CA VAL A 493 2.00 15.80 22.56
C VAL A 493 2.20 17.31 22.51
N GLY A 494 2.89 17.83 21.50
CA GLY A 494 3.11 19.26 21.33
C GLY A 494 1.83 20.08 21.25
N MET A 495 0.81 19.54 20.57
CA MET A 495 -0.48 20.22 20.45
C MET A 495 -1.36 20.14 21.70
N PHE A 496 -1.34 19.01 22.42
CA PHE A 496 -2.43 18.69 23.38
C PHE A 496 -1.99 18.39 24.81
N GLN A 497 -0.69 18.29 25.14
CA GLN A 497 -0.27 17.99 26.51
C GLN A 497 -0.84 18.94 27.57
N ASN A 498 -1.00 20.23 27.26
CA ASN A 498 -1.53 21.23 28.19
C ASN A 498 -3.01 21.00 28.54
N LYS A 499 -3.74 20.20 27.79
CA LYS A 499 -5.13 19.85 28.06
C LYS A 499 -5.29 18.74 29.11
N LEU A 500 -4.20 18.06 29.49
CA LEU A 500 -4.25 17.02 30.54
C LEU A 500 -4.36 17.54 31.97
N GLY A 501 -4.26 18.86 32.18
CA GLY A 501 -4.37 19.53 33.50
C GLY A 501 -3.16 19.31 34.39
N ASP A 502 -2.97 20.20 35.39
CA ASP A 502 -1.83 20.18 36.34
C ASP A 502 -1.80 18.94 37.28
N SER A 503 -2.87 18.16 37.32
CA SER A 503 -2.98 16.97 38.20
C SER A 503 -2.14 15.78 37.72
N PHE A 504 -1.53 15.84 36.51
CA PHE A 504 -0.72 14.76 35.95
C PHE A 504 0.77 15.09 35.76
N ILE A 505 1.24 16.22 36.28
CA ILE A 505 2.68 16.46 36.34
C ILE A 505 3.17 15.59 37.53
N PRO A 506 3.94 14.50 37.29
CA PRO A 506 4.54 13.76 38.37
C PRO A 506 5.41 14.76 39.13
N SER A 507 5.14 14.97 40.41
CA SER A 507 5.96 15.81 41.29
C SER A 507 7.41 15.40 41.11
N ALA A 508 8.20 16.24 40.42
CA ALA A 508 9.63 16.10 40.37
C ALA A 508 10.15 16.22 41.78
N GLU A 509 10.54 15.10 42.37
CA GLU A 509 11.35 15.16 43.59
C GLU A 509 12.66 15.89 43.25
N ILE A 510 12.75 17.11 43.76
CA ILE A 510 14.00 17.83 43.89
C ILE A 510 14.85 17.03 44.88
N ARG A 511 15.88 16.38 44.36
CA ARG A 511 17.06 15.96 45.11
C ARG A 511 18.31 16.37 44.38
#